data_f7ae27a9928856a9445b895d6eb51767
#
_entry.id   f7ae27a9928856a9445b895d6eb51767
#
_cell.length_a   1.000
_cell.length_b   1.000
_cell.length_c   1.000
_cell.angle_alpha   90.00
_cell.angle_beta   90.00
_cell.angle_gamma   90.00
#
_symmetry.space_group_name_H-M   'P 1'
#
loop_
_entity.id
_entity.type
_entity.pdbx_description
1 polymer ?
#
loop_
_entity_poly.entity_id
_entity_poly.type
_entity_poly.pdbx_seq_one_letter_code
_entity_poly.pdbx_strand_id
1 'polypeptide(L)'
;MGSKKSVTPVIAVPALAALLCLSGVARAQKNPKPVAAKLMVPDNPSEHPAPEQPLPYSHKQHLAFGLQCKECHSNPEPGKLMTFPPTEKCMQCHATIAKDKPAIQKLAEYSKSKEPIPWVRVYRVLPGVQWTHRAHLDAGVKCETCHGKVSEMAAISEVTSVTTMFACLNCHEINHAKAACDTCHKQ
;
A
#
# COMPACT_ATOMS: atom_id res chain seq x y z
N MET A 1 35.42 52.36 -80.02
CA MET A 1 35.58 52.84 -78.66
C MET A 1 34.76 51.88 -77.78
N GLY A 2 35.36 50.88 -77.24
CA GLY A 2 34.70 49.88 -76.47
C GLY A 2 35.30 49.75 -75.07
N SER A 3 34.56 50.15 -74.08
CA SER A 3 34.96 50.07 -72.66
C SER A 3 34.79 48.67 -72.16
N LYS A 4 35.88 48.00 -71.79
CA LYS A 4 35.86 46.70 -71.14
C LYS A 4 35.59 46.91 -69.63
N LYS A 5 34.44 46.45 -69.15
CA LYS A 5 34.16 46.40 -67.74
C LYS A 5 34.76 45.10 -67.16
N SER A 6 35.70 45.29 -66.26
CA SER A 6 36.28 44.23 -65.45
C SER A 6 35.26 43.73 -64.42
N VAL A 7 35.01 42.43 -64.40
CA VAL A 7 34.15 41.78 -63.40
C VAL A 7 35.06 41.04 -62.43
N THR A 8 35.12 41.51 -61.21
CA THR A 8 35.81 40.83 -60.07
C THR A 8 34.93 39.74 -59.48
N PRO A 9 35.41 38.54 -59.32
CA PRO A 9 34.60 37.50 -58.66
C PRO A 9 34.58 37.74 -57.16
N VAL A 10 33.35 37.80 -56.60
CA VAL A 10 33.10 37.79 -55.15
C VAL A 10 33.20 36.37 -54.68
N ILE A 11 34.20 36.08 -53.85
CA ILE A 11 34.34 34.79 -53.17
C ILE A 11 33.38 34.80 -52.00
N ALA A 12 32.32 34.03 -52.13
CA ALA A 12 31.37 33.76 -50.99
C ALA A 12 31.99 32.73 -50.05
N VAL A 13 32.29 33.15 -48.82
CA VAL A 13 32.69 32.27 -47.72
C VAL A 13 31.44 31.69 -47.13
N PRO A 14 31.24 30.37 -47.09
CA PRO A 14 30.09 29.78 -46.37
C PRO A 14 30.32 29.88 -44.87
N ALA A 15 29.45 30.62 -44.20
CA ALA A 15 29.35 30.62 -42.73
C ALA A 15 28.87 29.24 -42.26
N LEU A 16 29.81 28.48 -41.70
CA LEU A 16 29.51 27.20 -41.06
C LEU A 16 28.81 27.47 -39.72
N ALA A 17 27.49 27.53 -39.73
CA ALA A 17 26.70 27.58 -38.50
C ALA A 17 26.82 26.24 -37.79
N ALA A 18 27.68 26.20 -36.76
CA ALA A 18 27.75 25.05 -35.82
C ALA A 18 26.48 25.02 -34.97
N LEU A 19 25.53 24.18 -35.38
CA LEU A 19 24.32 23.86 -34.63
C LEU A 19 24.72 22.92 -33.49
N LEU A 20 25.03 23.51 -32.31
CA LEU A 20 25.20 22.75 -31.08
C LEU A 20 23.84 22.17 -30.68
N CYS A 21 23.57 20.96 -31.16
CA CYS A 21 22.51 20.13 -30.60
C CYS A 21 22.86 19.78 -29.14
N LEU A 22 22.34 20.56 -28.19
CA LEU A 22 22.23 20.17 -26.81
C LEU A 22 21.25 18.99 -26.72
N SER A 23 21.76 17.79 -26.96
CA SER A 23 21.09 16.56 -26.66
C SER A 23 20.99 16.47 -25.13
N GLY A 24 19.91 17.05 -24.59
CA GLY A 24 19.49 16.82 -23.22
C GLY A 24 19.23 15.33 -23.05
N VAL A 25 20.20 14.62 -22.47
CA VAL A 25 20.01 13.24 -22.05
C VAL A 25 18.96 13.27 -20.96
N ALA A 26 17.70 13.07 -21.33
CA ALA A 26 16.64 12.79 -20.39
C ALA A 26 17.04 11.54 -19.61
N ARG A 27 17.59 11.76 -18.42
CA ARG A 27 17.93 10.69 -17.49
C ARG A 27 16.59 10.06 -17.07
N ALA A 28 16.22 8.99 -17.73
CA ALA A 28 15.06 8.19 -17.33
C ALA A 28 15.29 7.80 -15.88
N GLN A 29 14.52 8.40 -14.97
CA GLN A 29 14.46 7.96 -13.57
C GLN A 29 13.93 6.54 -13.63
N LYS A 30 14.82 5.56 -13.41
CA LYS A 30 14.42 4.18 -13.20
C LYS A 30 13.53 4.18 -11.99
N ASN A 31 12.23 3.97 -12.19
CA ASN A 31 11.31 3.72 -11.10
C ASN A 31 11.91 2.58 -10.27
N PRO A 32 12.06 2.76 -8.94
CA PRO A 32 12.56 1.70 -8.09
C PRO A 32 11.67 0.46 -8.29
N LYS A 33 12.31 -0.70 -8.49
CA LYS A 33 11.58 -1.97 -8.57
C LYS A 33 10.72 -2.13 -7.31
N PRO A 34 9.51 -2.69 -7.45
CA PRO A 34 8.63 -2.91 -6.29
C PRO A 34 9.37 -3.64 -5.17
N VAL A 35 9.32 -3.09 -3.99
CA VAL A 35 9.94 -3.60 -2.76
C VAL A 35 9.43 -5.01 -2.42
N ALA A 36 8.19 -5.32 -2.83
CA ALA A 36 7.49 -6.57 -2.54
C ALA A 36 8.27 -7.87 -2.89
N ALA A 37 9.18 -7.84 -3.86
CA ALA A 37 9.93 -9.03 -4.28
C ALA A 37 10.96 -9.53 -3.26
N LYS A 38 11.33 -8.70 -2.29
CA LYS A 38 12.32 -9.02 -1.24
C LYS A 38 11.71 -9.29 0.13
N LEU A 39 10.40 -9.10 0.26
CA LEU A 39 9.73 -9.20 1.54
C LEU A 39 9.22 -10.62 1.75
N MET A 40 9.63 -11.23 2.85
CA MET A 40 9.13 -12.54 3.26
C MET A 40 7.80 -12.37 4.01
N VAL A 41 6.89 -13.33 3.80
CA VAL A 41 5.69 -13.44 4.62
C VAL A 41 6.08 -14.11 5.93
N PRO A 42 5.90 -13.47 7.10
CA PRO A 42 6.21 -14.06 8.38
C PRO A 42 5.30 -15.24 8.67
N ASP A 43 5.77 -16.18 9.47
CA ASP A 43 4.93 -17.22 10.04
C ASP A 43 3.91 -16.63 11.02
N ASN A 44 2.89 -17.41 11.35
CA ASN A 44 1.79 -16.99 12.21
C ASN A 44 2.00 -17.11 13.74
N PRO A 45 3.18 -17.45 14.29
CA PRO A 45 3.32 -17.45 15.75
C PRO A 45 3.07 -16.04 16.28
N SER A 46 2.21 -15.96 17.29
CA SER A 46 1.89 -14.73 18.00
C SER A 46 2.28 -14.88 19.46
N GLU A 47 2.99 -13.91 20.02
CA GLU A 47 3.33 -13.89 21.45
C GLU A 47 2.13 -13.53 22.30
N HIS A 48 1.09 -12.98 21.70
CA HIS A 48 -0.12 -12.55 22.38
C HIS A 48 -1.34 -13.29 21.84
N PRO A 49 -2.30 -13.64 22.72
CA PRO A 49 -3.56 -14.23 22.27
C PRO A 49 -4.33 -13.23 21.38
N ALA A 50 -5.08 -13.79 20.42
CA ALA A 50 -5.99 -12.96 19.63
C ALA A 50 -7.01 -12.28 20.57
N PRO A 51 -7.25 -10.96 20.42
CA PRO A 51 -8.25 -10.29 21.24
C PRO A 51 -9.64 -10.81 20.94
N GLU A 52 -10.48 -10.86 21.97
CA GLU A 52 -11.88 -11.18 21.77
C GLU A 52 -12.55 -10.12 20.90
N GLN A 53 -13.29 -10.59 19.90
CA GLN A 53 -13.99 -9.75 18.95
C GLN A 53 -15.51 -9.77 19.23
N PRO A 54 -16.23 -8.68 18.95
CA PRO A 54 -17.68 -8.62 19.18
C PRO A 54 -18.48 -9.66 18.38
N LEU A 55 -17.91 -10.13 17.26
CA LEU A 55 -18.40 -11.23 16.45
C LEU A 55 -17.24 -12.17 16.11
N PRO A 56 -17.42 -13.49 16.20
CA PRO A 56 -16.41 -14.45 15.75
C PRO A 56 -16.32 -14.41 14.22
N TYR A 57 -15.27 -13.78 13.71
CA TYR A 57 -15.01 -13.70 12.27
C TYR A 57 -13.76 -14.52 11.94
N SER A 58 -13.88 -15.45 10.99
CA SER A 58 -12.77 -16.28 10.54
C SER A 58 -12.28 -15.84 9.14
N HIS A 59 -11.10 -15.22 9.09
CA HIS A 59 -10.43 -14.93 7.81
C HIS A 59 -10.16 -16.22 7.03
N LYS A 60 -9.72 -17.29 7.70
CA LYS A 60 -9.48 -18.59 7.09
C LYS A 60 -10.68 -19.09 6.29
N GLN A 61 -11.87 -19.04 6.88
CA GLN A 61 -13.08 -19.50 6.19
C GLN A 61 -13.46 -18.62 5.01
N HIS A 62 -13.41 -17.28 5.17
CA HIS A 62 -13.84 -16.36 4.12
C HIS A 62 -12.86 -16.30 2.94
N LEU A 63 -11.55 -16.33 3.22
CA LEU A 63 -10.53 -16.34 2.17
C LEU A 63 -10.51 -17.67 1.39
N ALA A 64 -10.96 -18.79 2.01
CA ALA A 64 -11.13 -20.05 1.32
C ALA A 64 -12.21 -19.99 0.20
N PHE A 65 -13.13 -19.04 0.24
CA PHE A 65 -14.09 -18.77 -0.83
C PHE A 65 -13.52 -17.89 -1.96
N GLY A 66 -12.23 -17.54 -1.92
CA GLY A 66 -11.57 -16.72 -2.94
C GLY A 66 -11.69 -15.21 -2.73
N LEU A 67 -12.27 -14.75 -1.63
CA LEU A 67 -12.37 -13.32 -1.31
C LEU A 67 -10.98 -12.72 -1.10
N GLN A 68 -10.81 -11.46 -1.51
CA GLN A 68 -9.57 -10.73 -1.41
C GLN A 68 -9.63 -9.69 -0.28
N CYS A 69 -8.47 -9.37 0.33
CA CYS A 69 -8.37 -8.41 1.44
C CYS A 69 -9.09 -7.09 1.13
N LYS A 70 -8.86 -6.54 -0.06
CA LYS A 70 -9.41 -5.24 -0.49
C LYS A 70 -10.91 -5.23 -0.77
N GLU A 71 -11.55 -6.38 -0.85
CA GLU A 71 -13.01 -6.46 -0.98
C GLU A 71 -13.72 -6.08 0.31
N CYS A 72 -13.02 -6.24 1.44
CA CYS A 72 -13.53 -5.93 2.78
C CYS A 72 -12.80 -4.77 3.44
N HIS A 73 -11.49 -4.62 3.19
CA HIS A 73 -10.66 -3.57 3.76
C HIS A 73 -10.29 -2.54 2.71
N SER A 74 -10.81 -1.33 2.82
CA SER A 74 -10.42 -0.19 1.98
C SER A 74 -9.43 0.72 2.69
N ASN A 75 -8.65 1.48 1.90
CA ASN A 75 -7.74 2.49 2.41
C ASN A 75 -8.14 3.86 1.83
N PRO A 76 -9.04 4.60 2.51
CA PRO A 76 -9.47 5.92 2.04
C PRO A 76 -8.32 6.93 2.10
N GLU A 77 -8.39 7.96 1.28
CA GLU A 77 -7.43 9.06 1.31
C GLU A 77 -7.61 9.95 2.55
N PRO A 78 -6.54 10.35 3.20
CA PRO A 78 -5.11 10.05 3.05
C PRO A 78 -4.66 8.71 3.68
N GLY A 79 -5.58 7.83 4.02
CA GLY A 79 -5.39 6.42 4.29
C GLY A 79 -4.35 5.98 5.32
N LYS A 80 -4.41 6.50 6.54
CA LYS A 80 -3.54 6.01 7.61
C LYS A 80 -3.91 4.58 8.03
N LEU A 81 -5.19 4.30 8.20
CA LEU A 81 -5.71 2.99 8.63
C LEU A 81 -6.55 2.37 7.51
N MET A 82 -6.53 1.05 7.42
CA MET A 82 -7.55 0.33 6.67
C MET A 82 -8.87 0.35 7.44
N THR A 83 -9.97 0.45 6.70
CA THR A 83 -11.32 0.41 7.30
C THR A 83 -11.72 -1.03 7.61
N PHE A 84 -12.63 -1.18 8.56
CA PHE A 84 -13.42 -2.40 8.67
C PHE A 84 -14.59 -2.36 7.69
N PRO A 85 -15.02 -3.50 7.14
CA PRO A 85 -16.17 -3.53 6.25
C PRO A 85 -17.45 -3.12 7.01
N PRO A 86 -18.35 -2.39 6.36
CA PRO A 86 -19.66 -2.10 6.93
C PRO A 86 -20.51 -3.37 6.97
N THR A 87 -21.54 -3.39 7.85
CA THR A 87 -22.43 -4.54 8.03
C THR A 87 -23.10 -4.99 6.72
N GLU A 88 -23.41 -4.04 5.83
CA GLU A 88 -24.02 -4.29 4.52
C GLU A 88 -23.14 -5.21 3.66
N LYS A 89 -21.82 -5.09 3.77
CA LYS A 89 -20.89 -5.97 3.04
C LYS A 89 -21.06 -7.43 3.50
N CYS A 90 -21.18 -7.65 4.78
CA CYS A 90 -21.41 -8.97 5.35
C CYS A 90 -22.78 -9.52 4.94
N MET A 91 -23.81 -8.68 4.98
CA MET A 91 -25.19 -9.04 4.67
C MET A 91 -25.44 -9.35 3.20
N GLN A 92 -24.53 -9.01 2.27
CA GLN A 92 -24.61 -9.46 0.88
C GLN A 92 -24.73 -10.98 0.77
N CYS A 93 -24.09 -11.72 1.67
CA CYS A 93 -24.18 -13.18 1.74
C CYS A 93 -25.01 -13.65 2.93
N HIS A 94 -24.82 -13.06 4.11
CA HIS A 94 -25.44 -13.53 5.35
C HIS A 94 -26.94 -13.18 5.46
N ALA A 95 -27.49 -12.41 4.55
CA ALA A 95 -28.95 -12.30 4.43
C ALA A 95 -29.62 -13.64 4.11
N THR A 96 -28.87 -14.56 3.49
CA THR A 96 -29.38 -15.89 3.08
C THR A 96 -28.59 -17.05 3.66
N ILE A 97 -27.29 -16.87 3.92
CA ILE A 97 -26.37 -17.92 4.36
C ILE A 97 -26.17 -17.87 5.88
N ALA A 98 -26.25 -19.04 6.53
CA ALA A 98 -25.98 -19.26 7.95
C ALA A 98 -26.83 -18.40 8.92
N LYS A 99 -28.04 -18.04 8.54
CA LYS A 99 -28.95 -17.19 9.33
C LYS A 99 -29.31 -17.74 10.71
N ASP A 100 -29.21 -19.05 10.86
CA ASP A 100 -29.47 -19.79 12.08
C ASP A 100 -28.34 -19.66 13.13
N LYS A 101 -27.16 -19.20 12.69
CA LYS A 101 -26.00 -19.07 13.58
C LYS A 101 -26.13 -17.84 14.49
N PRO A 102 -25.87 -17.96 15.81
CA PRO A 102 -26.00 -16.85 16.76
C PRO A 102 -25.16 -15.62 16.35
N ALA A 103 -23.94 -15.83 15.83
CA ALA A 103 -23.09 -14.74 15.35
C ALA A 103 -23.72 -13.97 14.17
N ILE A 104 -24.44 -14.67 13.28
CA ILE A 104 -25.10 -14.04 12.13
C ILE A 104 -26.39 -13.35 12.56
N GLN A 105 -27.11 -13.88 13.55
CA GLN A 105 -28.24 -13.18 14.15
C GLN A 105 -27.77 -11.85 14.79
N LYS A 106 -26.68 -11.88 15.56
CA LYS A 106 -26.09 -10.66 16.13
C LYS A 106 -25.58 -9.68 15.04
N LEU A 107 -25.01 -10.18 13.94
CA LEU A 107 -24.64 -9.36 12.78
C LEU A 107 -25.88 -8.68 12.17
N ALA A 108 -27.00 -9.39 12.05
CA ALA A 108 -28.24 -8.84 11.55
C ALA A 108 -28.82 -7.73 12.45
N GLU A 109 -28.61 -7.82 13.76
CA GLU A 109 -28.95 -6.75 14.72
C GLU A 109 -28.14 -5.48 14.43
N TYR A 110 -26.80 -5.58 14.27
CA TYR A 110 -25.95 -4.46 13.88
C TYR A 110 -26.39 -3.86 12.54
N SER A 111 -26.72 -4.70 11.57
CA SER A 111 -27.20 -4.23 10.26
C SER A 111 -28.54 -3.48 10.36
N LYS A 112 -29.45 -3.93 11.22
CA LYS A 112 -30.74 -3.31 11.47
C LYS A 112 -30.62 -1.98 12.22
N SER A 113 -29.78 -1.92 13.25
CA SER A 113 -29.54 -0.69 14.03
C SER A 113 -28.69 0.33 13.26
N LYS A 114 -27.98 -0.09 12.21
CA LYS A 114 -26.96 0.68 11.47
C LYS A 114 -25.79 1.11 12.34
N GLU A 115 -25.63 0.52 13.49
CA GLU A 115 -24.47 0.76 14.33
C GLU A 115 -23.24 0.02 13.78
N PRO A 116 -22.07 0.64 13.78
CA PRO A 116 -20.85 -0.02 13.35
C PRO A 116 -20.48 -1.12 14.37
N ILE A 117 -20.04 -2.25 13.87
CA ILE A 117 -19.51 -3.32 14.73
C ILE A 117 -18.25 -2.78 15.43
N PRO A 118 -18.18 -2.82 16.78
CA PRO A 118 -17.04 -2.25 17.53
C PRO A 118 -15.83 -3.19 17.51
N TRP A 119 -15.27 -3.43 16.32
CA TRP A 119 -14.12 -4.29 16.14
C TRP A 119 -12.90 -3.85 16.95
N VAL A 120 -12.23 -4.79 17.59
CA VAL A 120 -10.98 -4.55 18.30
C VAL A 120 -9.81 -4.59 17.32
N ARG A 121 -9.04 -3.50 17.23
CA ARG A 121 -7.85 -3.44 16.39
C ARG A 121 -6.70 -4.18 17.02
N VAL A 122 -6.09 -5.07 16.24
CA VAL A 122 -4.93 -5.87 16.66
C VAL A 122 -3.65 -5.04 16.55
N TYR A 123 -3.46 -4.34 15.43
CA TYR A 123 -2.28 -3.52 15.18
C TYR A 123 -2.55 -2.04 15.45
N ARG A 124 -1.61 -1.37 16.12
CA ARG A 124 -1.68 0.06 16.42
C ARG A 124 -0.31 0.70 16.25
N VAL A 125 -0.26 1.82 15.55
CA VAL A 125 0.92 2.67 15.46
C VAL A 125 0.83 3.75 16.52
N LEU A 126 1.91 3.98 17.26
CA LEU A 126 1.94 4.97 18.34
C LEU A 126 1.66 6.39 17.84
N PRO A 127 1.10 7.27 18.67
CA PRO A 127 0.96 8.69 18.36
C PRO A 127 2.30 9.33 18.00
N GLY A 128 2.29 10.31 17.10
CA GLY A 128 3.50 10.99 16.65
C GLY A 128 4.26 10.28 15.52
N VAL A 129 3.89 9.03 15.19
CA VAL A 129 4.45 8.33 14.03
C VAL A 129 3.61 8.63 12.79
N GLN A 130 4.26 9.11 11.74
CA GLN A 130 3.66 9.27 10.42
C GLN A 130 3.77 7.98 9.64
N TRP A 131 2.66 7.31 9.52
CA TRP A 131 2.56 6.04 8.82
C TRP A 131 1.26 5.96 8.04
N THR A 132 1.29 5.37 6.87
CA THR A 132 0.10 5.16 6.05
C THR A 132 0.22 3.88 5.25
N HIS A 133 -0.86 3.12 5.16
CA HIS A 133 -0.96 1.96 4.27
C HIS A 133 -0.72 2.34 2.81
N ARG A 134 -1.19 3.52 2.39
CA ARG A 134 -1.05 3.99 1.01
C ARG A 134 0.39 3.95 0.54
N ALA A 135 1.33 4.58 1.26
CA ALA A 135 2.72 4.63 0.85
C ALA A 135 3.33 3.24 0.65
N HIS A 136 2.96 2.28 1.49
CA HIS A 136 3.43 0.90 1.41
C HIS A 136 2.75 0.11 0.28
N LEU A 137 1.44 0.30 0.10
CA LEU A 137 0.69 -0.34 -0.99
C LEU A 137 1.14 0.19 -2.37
N ASP A 138 1.41 1.48 -2.49
CA ASP A 138 1.93 2.10 -3.71
C ASP A 138 3.36 1.63 -4.01
N ALA A 139 4.15 1.31 -2.98
CA ALA A 139 5.45 0.64 -3.10
C ALA A 139 5.35 -0.86 -3.44
N GLY A 140 4.15 -1.42 -3.53
CA GLY A 140 3.91 -2.82 -3.87
C GLY A 140 4.04 -3.81 -2.70
N VAL A 141 4.08 -3.31 -1.45
CA VAL A 141 4.09 -4.17 -0.25
C VAL A 141 2.76 -4.90 -0.13
N LYS A 142 2.81 -6.20 0.07
CA LYS A 142 1.60 -7.04 0.24
C LYS A 142 1.14 -7.06 1.69
N CYS A 143 -0.15 -7.31 1.88
CA CYS A 143 -0.76 -7.36 3.21
C CYS A 143 -0.06 -8.37 4.13
N GLU A 144 0.19 -9.55 3.62
CA GLU A 144 0.80 -10.65 4.38
C GLU A 144 2.24 -10.36 4.86
N THR A 145 2.95 -9.44 4.20
CA THR A 145 4.28 -9.03 4.64
C THR A 145 4.30 -8.51 6.08
N CYS A 146 3.21 -7.83 6.48
CA CYS A 146 3.06 -7.29 7.82
C CYS A 146 2.05 -8.09 8.67
N HIS A 147 1.01 -8.64 8.05
CA HIS A 147 -0.08 -9.31 8.76
C HIS A 147 0.07 -10.83 8.80
N GLY A 148 1.13 -11.40 8.19
CA GLY A 148 1.35 -12.84 8.15
C GLY A 148 0.35 -13.58 7.28
N LYS A 149 0.24 -14.88 7.48
CA LYS A 149 -0.64 -15.78 6.72
C LYS A 149 -2.08 -15.68 7.22
N VAL A 150 -2.72 -14.55 6.96
CA VAL A 150 -4.10 -14.28 7.42
C VAL A 150 -5.09 -15.35 6.95
N SER A 151 -4.82 -15.98 5.78
CA SER A 151 -5.63 -17.08 5.25
C SER A 151 -5.63 -18.35 6.13
N GLU A 152 -4.72 -18.46 7.08
CA GLU A 152 -4.66 -19.55 8.05
C GLU A 152 -5.30 -19.20 9.39
N MET A 153 -5.69 -17.92 9.61
CA MET A 153 -6.19 -17.44 10.88
C MET A 153 -7.70 -17.62 11.04
N ALA A 154 -8.10 -18.38 12.05
CA ALA A 154 -9.50 -18.44 12.50
C ALA A 154 -9.88 -17.17 13.29
N ALA A 155 -8.97 -16.68 14.13
CA ALA A 155 -9.06 -15.38 14.79
C ALA A 155 -7.81 -14.58 14.46
N ILE A 156 -7.97 -13.29 14.18
CA ILE A 156 -6.86 -12.43 13.83
C ILE A 156 -6.01 -12.14 15.07
N SER A 157 -4.69 -12.34 14.95
CA SER A 157 -3.71 -12.03 15.99
C SER A 157 -2.57 -11.23 15.43
N GLU A 158 -1.82 -10.55 16.29
CA GLU A 158 -0.58 -9.88 15.91
C GLU A 158 0.50 -10.94 15.68
N VAL A 159 1.04 -11.01 14.46
CA VAL A 159 2.02 -12.01 14.06
C VAL A 159 3.44 -11.54 14.34
N THR A 160 3.68 -10.25 14.17
CA THR A 160 5.00 -9.65 14.33
C THR A 160 4.90 -8.27 14.96
N SER A 161 5.98 -7.82 15.58
CA SER A 161 6.09 -6.46 16.12
C SER A 161 6.32 -5.41 15.01
N VAL A 162 5.57 -5.50 13.90
CA VAL A 162 5.74 -4.60 12.73
C VAL A 162 5.52 -3.13 13.03
N THR A 163 4.90 -2.81 14.16
CA THR A 163 4.64 -1.44 14.60
C THR A 163 5.77 -0.84 15.43
N THR A 164 6.86 -1.57 15.68
CA THR A 164 8.03 -1.05 16.38
C THR A 164 8.96 -0.26 15.44
N MET A 165 9.65 0.73 15.99
CA MET A 165 10.63 1.51 15.23
C MET A 165 11.72 0.61 14.62
N PHE A 166 12.19 -0.38 15.38
CA PHE A 166 13.20 -1.34 14.91
C PHE A 166 12.71 -2.10 13.66
N ALA A 167 11.49 -2.62 13.69
CA ALA A 167 10.94 -3.35 12.55
C ALA A 167 10.79 -2.46 11.31
N CYS A 168 10.34 -1.22 11.49
CA CYS A 168 10.24 -0.25 10.40
C CYS A 168 11.62 0.07 9.80
N LEU A 169 12.61 0.40 10.63
CA LEU A 169 13.96 0.73 10.18
C LEU A 169 14.63 -0.44 9.48
N ASN A 170 14.55 -1.64 10.04
CA ASN A 170 15.13 -2.85 9.44
C ASN A 170 14.51 -3.15 8.06
N CYS A 171 13.20 -3.04 7.93
CA CYS A 171 12.53 -3.23 6.65
C CYS A 171 12.94 -2.17 5.62
N HIS A 172 12.99 -0.89 6.03
CA HIS A 172 13.40 0.21 5.17
C HIS A 172 14.86 0.09 4.72
N GLU A 173 15.76 -0.31 5.61
CA GLU A 173 17.18 -0.51 5.31
C GLU A 173 17.40 -1.64 4.30
N ILE A 174 16.82 -2.82 4.54
CA ILE A 174 16.92 -3.97 3.65
C ILE A 174 16.38 -3.66 2.26
N ASN A 175 15.35 -2.83 2.17
CA ASN A 175 14.69 -2.48 0.92
C ASN A 175 15.14 -1.14 0.34
N HIS A 176 16.19 -0.53 0.89
CA HIS A 176 16.73 0.77 0.45
C HIS A 176 15.67 1.88 0.41
N ALA A 177 14.72 1.85 1.34
CA ALA A 177 13.70 2.86 1.51
C ALA A 177 14.19 3.98 2.44
N LYS A 178 13.50 5.13 2.43
CA LYS A 178 13.84 6.25 3.30
C LYS A 178 13.71 5.87 4.78
N ALA A 179 14.77 6.08 5.57
CA ALA A 179 14.82 5.73 6.99
C ALA A 179 15.31 6.91 7.87
N ALA A 180 15.30 8.15 7.36
CA ALA A 180 15.64 9.33 8.15
C ALA A 180 14.55 9.60 9.20
N CYS A 181 14.93 10.21 10.33
CA CYS A 181 14.04 10.44 11.47
C CYS A 181 12.74 11.17 11.07
N ASP A 182 12.87 12.20 10.24
CA ASP A 182 11.76 13.02 9.73
C ASP A 182 10.86 12.32 8.71
N THR A 183 11.24 11.15 8.23
CA THR A 183 10.39 10.31 7.38
C THR A 183 9.19 9.76 8.16
N CYS A 184 9.41 9.42 9.44
CA CYS A 184 8.40 8.82 10.30
C CYS A 184 7.96 9.76 11.44
N HIS A 185 8.79 10.71 11.83
CA HIS A 185 8.51 11.65 12.92
C HIS A 185 8.52 13.08 12.39
N LYS A 186 7.38 13.78 12.47
CA LYS A 186 7.34 15.23 12.25
C LYS A 186 7.52 15.94 13.58
N GLN A 187 8.39 16.92 13.56
CA GLN A 187 8.51 17.90 14.64
C GLN A 187 7.31 18.85 14.61
#